data_65dd7bdb9097c90616e68eeb50fb253a
#
_entry.id   65dd7bdb9097c90616e68eeb50fb253a
#
_cell.length_a   1.000
_cell.length_b   1.000
_cell.length_c   1.000
_cell.angle_alpha   90.00
_cell.angle_beta   90.00
_cell.angle_gamma   90.00
#
_symmetry.space_group_name_H-M   'P 1'
#
loop_
_entity.id
_entity.type
_entity.pdbx_description
1 polymer ?
#
loop_
_entity_poly.entity_id
_entity_poly.type
_entity_poly.pdbx_seq_one_letter_code
_entity_poly.pdbx_strand_id
1 'polypeptide(L)'
;MKKFQAYFDNASTTPLHKKVFAKMMPYFVEDFGNASNLYESGRVARQAVSGALVEISKALGCRTDEFVFTGSATESDNLAILGTARANKNTHNRIIISALEHKGVMAVGDALEKEGFEIIKIGVGKDSLVDIEEIRKNLNEKTAIVSITMADSETGTLQPIAEISQMIKDFRKDKSLPYFHTDASQASVYGDINVTKLGIDMMTLSAHKLHGPKGIGLSLIHI
;
A
#
# COMPACT_ATOMS: atom_id res chain seq x y z
N MET A 1 -8.86 -37.51 -18.65
CA MET A 1 -9.59 -36.26 -18.58
C MET A 1 -9.03 -35.40 -17.43
N LYS A 2 -8.51 -34.19 -17.67
CA LYS A 2 -8.15 -33.28 -16.58
C LYS A 2 -9.47 -32.91 -15.86
N LYS A 3 -9.56 -33.17 -14.55
CA LYS A 3 -10.69 -32.72 -13.74
C LYS A 3 -10.74 -31.19 -13.84
N PHE A 4 -11.89 -30.61 -14.19
CA PHE A 4 -12.13 -29.18 -14.10
C PHE A 4 -12.01 -28.79 -12.61
N GLN A 5 -11.10 -27.87 -12.31
CA GLN A 5 -10.92 -27.32 -10.97
C GLN A 5 -11.20 -25.83 -11.03
N ALA A 6 -12.27 -25.40 -10.37
CA ALA A 6 -12.57 -23.98 -10.21
C ALA A 6 -11.78 -23.43 -9.01
N TYR A 7 -11.22 -22.22 -9.18
CA TYR A 7 -10.53 -21.50 -8.13
C TYR A 7 -11.32 -20.22 -7.79
N PHE A 8 -11.78 -20.13 -6.55
CA PHE A 8 -12.65 -19.04 -6.05
C PHE A 8 -12.00 -18.23 -4.93
N ASP A 9 -10.68 -18.30 -4.75
CA ASP A 9 -9.97 -17.63 -3.67
C ASP A 9 -8.97 -16.59 -4.22
N ASN A 10 -9.42 -15.74 -5.14
CA ASN A 10 -8.58 -14.66 -5.70
C ASN A 10 -8.23 -13.58 -4.66
N ALA A 11 -8.98 -13.49 -3.57
CA ALA A 11 -8.64 -12.63 -2.44
C ALA A 11 -7.34 -13.06 -1.74
N SER A 12 -7.05 -14.36 -1.70
CA SER A 12 -5.78 -14.89 -1.18
C SER A 12 -4.61 -14.63 -2.15
N THR A 13 -4.74 -15.05 -3.41
CA THR A 13 -3.74 -14.83 -4.47
C THR A 13 -4.36 -15.06 -5.83
N THR A 14 -3.75 -14.50 -6.87
CA THR A 14 -4.19 -14.74 -8.26
C THR A 14 -3.13 -15.51 -9.05
N PRO A 15 -3.53 -16.22 -10.12
CA PRO A 15 -2.56 -16.80 -11.05
C PRO A 15 -1.81 -15.69 -11.80
N LEU A 16 -0.51 -15.92 -12.03
CA LEU A 16 0.28 -15.01 -12.85
C LEU A 16 -0.28 -14.94 -14.28
N HIS A 17 -0.56 -13.74 -14.76
CA HIS A 17 -1.11 -13.54 -16.11
C HIS A 17 -0.07 -13.92 -17.18
N LYS A 18 -0.49 -14.66 -18.22
CA LYS A 18 0.41 -15.16 -19.28
C LYS A 18 1.21 -14.06 -19.96
N LYS A 19 0.62 -12.89 -20.23
CA LYS A 19 1.33 -11.74 -20.84
C LYS A 19 2.37 -11.15 -19.88
N VAL A 20 2.11 -11.13 -18.56
CA VAL A 20 3.08 -10.70 -17.55
C VAL A 20 4.25 -11.68 -17.52
N PHE A 21 3.97 -12.99 -17.46
CA PHE A 21 5.00 -14.02 -17.51
C PHE A 21 5.89 -13.90 -18.75
N ALA A 22 5.27 -13.75 -19.94
CA ALA A 22 6.02 -13.58 -21.21
C ALA A 22 6.93 -12.34 -21.21
N LYS A 23 6.49 -11.24 -20.56
CA LYS A 23 7.31 -10.03 -20.42
C LYS A 23 8.45 -10.19 -19.41
N MET A 24 8.30 -11.05 -18.41
CA MET A 24 9.33 -11.32 -17.42
C MET A 24 10.40 -12.28 -17.93
N MET A 25 10.03 -13.25 -18.76
CA MET A 25 10.90 -14.36 -19.21
C MET A 25 12.29 -13.93 -19.68
N PRO A 26 12.48 -12.91 -20.55
CA PRO A 26 13.80 -12.52 -21.01
C PRO A 26 14.76 -12.15 -19.89
N TYR A 27 14.25 -11.55 -18.79
CA TYR A 27 15.08 -11.12 -17.66
C TYR A 27 15.55 -12.26 -16.75
N PHE A 28 15.02 -13.47 -16.92
CA PHE A 28 15.49 -14.66 -16.21
C PHE A 28 16.62 -15.39 -16.96
N VAL A 29 16.68 -15.28 -18.29
CA VAL A 29 17.58 -16.13 -19.11
C VAL A 29 18.46 -15.36 -20.08
N GLU A 30 18.03 -14.22 -20.60
CA GLU A 30 18.72 -13.46 -21.63
C GLU A 30 19.25 -12.12 -21.09
N ASP A 31 18.37 -11.28 -20.57
CA ASP A 31 18.65 -9.92 -20.09
C ASP A 31 18.82 -9.85 -18.56
N PHE A 32 19.49 -10.84 -17.98
CA PHE A 32 19.63 -11.04 -16.53
C PHE A 32 20.64 -10.08 -15.86
N GLY A 33 21.08 -9.03 -16.54
CA GLY A 33 22.09 -8.09 -16.06
C GLY A 33 21.65 -7.33 -14.80
N ASN A 34 22.65 -6.96 -13.97
CA ASN A 34 22.40 -6.12 -12.81
C ASN A 34 22.25 -4.66 -13.23
N ALA A 35 21.10 -4.04 -12.95
CA ALA A 35 20.76 -2.66 -13.31
C ALA A 35 21.73 -1.61 -12.73
N SER A 36 22.52 -1.94 -11.72
CA SER A 36 23.53 -1.04 -11.14
C SER A 36 24.84 -0.99 -11.93
N ASN A 37 25.06 -1.95 -12.84
CA ASN A 37 26.29 -2.00 -13.65
C ASN A 37 26.27 -1.02 -14.83
N LEU A 38 27.46 -0.55 -15.24
CA LEU A 38 27.61 0.46 -16.29
C LEU A 38 27.73 -0.12 -17.70
N TYR A 39 28.02 -1.42 -17.83
CA TYR A 39 28.14 -2.10 -19.12
C TYR A 39 26.77 -2.46 -19.72
N GLU A 40 26.76 -2.97 -20.97
CA GLU A 40 25.56 -3.12 -21.80
C GLU A 40 24.41 -3.86 -21.10
N SER A 41 24.66 -5.07 -20.54
CA SER A 41 23.61 -5.85 -19.90
C SER A 41 23.02 -5.14 -18.65
N GLY A 42 23.83 -4.33 -17.93
CA GLY A 42 23.35 -3.49 -16.85
C GLY A 42 22.47 -2.34 -17.35
N ARG A 43 22.80 -1.74 -18.51
CA ARG A 43 21.98 -0.69 -19.13
C ARG A 43 20.63 -1.22 -19.59
N VAL A 44 20.58 -2.40 -20.21
CA VAL A 44 19.34 -3.07 -20.62
C VAL A 44 18.44 -3.32 -19.42
N ALA A 45 18.98 -3.90 -18.35
CA ALA A 45 18.21 -4.14 -17.11
C ALA A 45 17.68 -2.83 -16.49
N ARG A 46 18.52 -1.77 -16.46
CA ARG A 46 18.10 -0.45 -15.95
C ARG A 46 16.99 0.17 -16.77
N GLN A 47 17.06 0.07 -18.11
CA GLN A 47 16.00 0.58 -18.98
C GLN A 47 14.68 -0.15 -18.74
N ALA A 48 14.70 -1.47 -18.51
CA ALA A 48 13.53 -2.25 -18.19
C ALA A 48 12.89 -1.78 -16.86
N VAL A 49 13.68 -1.61 -15.80
CA VAL A 49 13.21 -1.09 -14.51
C VAL A 49 12.64 0.32 -14.68
N SER A 50 13.37 1.22 -15.36
CA SER A 50 12.89 2.60 -15.59
C SER A 50 11.59 2.63 -16.39
N GLY A 51 11.46 1.77 -17.39
CA GLY A 51 10.21 1.63 -18.16
C GLY A 51 9.04 1.16 -17.29
N ALA A 52 9.27 0.19 -16.41
CA ALA A 52 8.26 -0.28 -15.45
C ALA A 52 7.83 0.84 -14.46
N LEU A 53 8.80 1.61 -13.94
CA LEU A 53 8.52 2.75 -13.06
C LEU A 53 7.61 3.79 -13.75
N VAL A 54 7.87 4.10 -15.03
CA VAL A 54 7.04 5.04 -15.80
C VAL A 54 5.60 4.53 -15.97
N GLU A 55 5.41 3.25 -16.30
CA GLU A 55 4.06 2.70 -16.47
C GLU A 55 3.29 2.63 -15.14
N ILE A 56 3.95 2.27 -14.06
CA ILE A 56 3.34 2.27 -12.72
C ILE A 56 2.96 3.71 -12.31
N SER A 57 3.87 4.68 -12.48
CA SER A 57 3.60 6.07 -12.11
C SER A 57 2.41 6.67 -12.87
N LYS A 58 2.25 6.35 -14.15
CA LYS A 58 1.07 6.73 -14.94
C LYS A 58 -0.22 6.13 -14.37
N ALA A 59 -0.20 4.84 -14.02
CA ALA A 59 -1.36 4.14 -13.48
C ALA A 59 -1.77 4.70 -12.11
N LEU A 60 -0.80 5.05 -11.27
CA LEU A 60 -1.03 5.57 -9.93
C LEU A 60 -1.26 7.09 -9.88
N GLY A 61 -0.91 7.83 -10.92
CA GLY A 61 -0.99 9.30 -10.95
C GLY A 61 0.06 9.96 -10.05
N CYS A 62 1.28 9.41 -10.02
CA CYS A 62 2.40 9.86 -9.19
C CYS A 62 3.69 10.02 -10.01
N ARG A 63 4.78 10.50 -9.39
CA ARG A 63 6.11 10.52 -10.00
C ARG A 63 6.81 9.17 -9.84
N THR A 64 7.81 8.91 -10.67
CA THR A 64 8.60 7.67 -10.65
C THR A 64 9.50 7.52 -9.42
N ASP A 65 9.78 8.62 -8.70
CA ASP A 65 10.59 8.67 -7.49
C ASP A 65 9.78 8.58 -6.19
N GLU A 66 8.43 8.50 -6.30
CA GLU A 66 7.52 8.44 -5.16
C GLU A 66 7.18 7.03 -4.68
N PHE A 67 7.79 5.99 -5.25
CA PHE A 67 7.52 4.64 -4.77
C PHE A 67 8.76 3.75 -4.76
N VAL A 68 8.72 2.76 -3.89
CA VAL A 68 9.78 1.78 -3.64
C VAL A 68 9.21 0.39 -3.86
N PHE A 69 9.93 -0.45 -4.60
CA PHE A 69 9.63 -1.89 -4.66
C PHE A 69 10.04 -2.57 -3.37
N THR A 70 9.18 -3.46 -2.90
CA THR A 70 9.37 -4.30 -1.72
C THR A 70 9.14 -5.77 -2.08
N GLY A 71 9.42 -6.68 -1.17
CA GLY A 71 9.17 -8.11 -1.37
C GLY A 71 7.71 -8.53 -1.12
N SER A 72 6.88 -7.67 -0.51
CA SER A 72 5.48 -7.96 -0.22
C SER A 72 4.72 -6.71 0.22
N ALA A 73 3.36 -6.76 0.21
CA ALA A 73 2.53 -5.73 0.82
C ALA A 73 2.85 -5.56 2.31
N THR A 74 3.05 -6.64 3.05
CA THR A 74 3.42 -6.57 4.48
C THR A 74 4.70 -5.78 4.70
N GLU A 75 5.72 -5.94 3.85
CA GLU A 75 6.94 -5.11 3.92
C GLU A 75 6.62 -3.64 3.60
N SER A 76 5.77 -3.38 2.61
CA SER A 76 5.34 -2.02 2.26
C SER A 76 4.60 -1.34 3.41
N ASP A 77 3.66 -2.05 4.07
CA ASP A 77 2.93 -1.56 5.24
C ASP A 77 3.88 -1.25 6.40
N ASN A 78 4.84 -2.16 6.66
CA ASN A 78 5.85 -1.96 7.69
C ASN A 78 6.71 -0.72 7.36
N LEU A 79 7.15 -0.57 6.12
CA LEU A 79 7.94 0.58 5.68
C LEU A 79 7.18 1.89 5.89
N ALA A 80 5.92 1.95 5.49
CA ALA A 80 5.07 3.13 5.63
C ALA A 80 4.78 3.45 7.11
N ILE A 81 4.26 2.49 7.86
CA ILE A 81 3.74 2.73 9.21
C ILE A 81 4.87 2.80 10.24
N LEU A 82 5.78 1.81 10.30
CA LEU A 82 6.91 1.85 11.23
C LEU A 82 7.87 2.99 10.90
N GLY A 83 8.13 3.22 9.60
CA GLY A 83 9.00 4.30 9.15
C GLY A 83 8.48 5.66 9.61
N THR A 84 7.20 5.96 9.33
CA THR A 84 6.56 7.20 9.76
C THR A 84 6.53 7.34 11.28
N ALA A 85 6.08 6.31 11.98
CA ALA A 85 5.98 6.33 13.43
C ALA A 85 7.32 6.62 14.10
N ARG A 86 8.36 5.85 13.76
CA ARG A 86 9.67 5.97 14.37
C ARG A 86 10.38 7.28 14.02
N ALA A 87 10.22 7.77 12.78
CA ALA A 87 10.80 9.06 12.36
C ALA A 87 10.21 10.25 13.14
N ASN A 88 8.96 10.12 13.64
CA ASN A 88 8.25 11.21 14.31
C ASN A 88 8.03 10.98 15.83
N LYS A 89 8.61 9.92 16.40
CA LYS A 89 8.35 9.45 17.77
C LYS A 89 8.44 10.54 18.84
N ASN A 90 9.38 11.46 18.70
CA ASN A 90 9.63 12.50 19.71
C ASN A 90 8.55 13.59 19.75
N THR A 91 7.77 13.74 18.68
CA THR A 91 6.75 14.78 18.54
C THR A 91 5.36 14.22 18.32
N HIS A 92 5.25 13.07 17.64
CA HIS A 92 3.98 12.45 17.25
C HIS A 92 4.04 10.96 17.56
N ASN A 93 3.35 10.55 18.61
CA ASN A 93 3.36 9.17 19.11
C ASN A 93 2.01 8.46 19.05
N ARG A 94 1.00 9.06 18.39
CA ARG A 94 -0.31 8.44 18.17
C ARG A 94 -0.43 7.92 16.76
N ILE A 95 -0.91 6.68 16.62
CA ILE A 95 -1.18 5.97 15.38
C ILE A 95 -2.64 5.54 15.37
N ILE A 96 -3.35 5.83 14.29
CA ILE A 96 -4.75 5.42 14.11
C ILE A 96 -4.78 4.35 13.01
N ILE A 97 -5.40 3.20 13.30
CA ILE A 97 -5.57 2.10 12.33
C ILE A 97 -7.03 1.62 12.34
N SER A 98 -7.52 1.08 11.22
CA SER A 98 -8.84 0.45 11.22
C SER A 98 -8.82 -0.94 11.88
N ALA A 99 -9.95 -1.38 12.40
CA ALA A 99 -10.11 -2.74 12.93
C ALA A 99 -10.16 -3.82 11.83
N LEU A 100 -10.30 -3.40 10.55
CA LEU A 100 -10.33 -4.29 9.37
C LEU A 100 -8.98 -4.45 8.68
N GLU A 101 -7.91 -3.90 9.25
CA GLU A 101 -6.59 -3.99 8.66
C GLU A 101 -6.12 -5.44 8.49
N HIS A 102 -5.30 -5.67 7.45
CA HIS A 102 -4.60 -6.93 7.29
C HIS A 102 -3.78 -7.27 8.56
N LYS A 103 -3.66 -8.56 8.88
CA LYS A 103 -2.90 -9.05 10.05
C LYS A 103 -1.48 -8.47 10.14
N GLY A 104 -0.86 -8.16 8.99
CA GLY A 104 0.45 -7.49 8.92
C GLY A 104 0.42 -6.11 9.57
N VAL A 105 -0.58 -5.27 9.27
CA VAL A 105 -0.76 -3.93 9.84
C VAL A 105 -1.13 -4.02 11.33
N MET A 106 -2.00 -4.96 11.71
CA MET A 106 -2.35 -5.18 13.12
C MET A 106 -1.11 -5.52 13.95
N ALA A 107 -0.24 -6.41 13.45
CA ALA A 107 1.02 -6.76 14.12
C ALA A 107 1.99 -5.57 14.25
N VAL A 108 1.99 -4.66 13.26
CA VAL A 108 2.73 -3.38 13.35
C VAL A 108 2.20 -2.52 14.49
N GLY A 109 0.88 -2.40 14.62
CA GLY A 109 0.26 -1.69 15.75
C GLY A 109 0.69 -2.27 17.09
N ASP A 110 0.61 -3.60 17.26
CA ASP A 110 1.01 -4.27 18.49
C ASP A 110 2.53 -4.11 18.79
N ALA A 111 3.37 -4.03 17.77
CA ALA A 111 4.81 -3.77 17.94
C ALA A 111 5.06 -2.32 18.39
N LEU A 112 4.41 -1.35 17.77
CA LEU A 112 4.54 0.07 18.11
C LEU A 112 4.00 0.37 19.51
N GLU A 113 2.93 -0.30 19.95
CA GLU A 113 2.42 -0.19 21.31
C GLU A 113 3.47 -0.58 22.34
N LYS A 114 4.21 -1.68 22.12
CA LYS A 114 5.35 -2.10 22.97
C LYS A 114 6.51 -1.09 22.95
N GLU A 115 6.63 -0.31 21.88
CA GLU A 115 7.62 0.78 21.76
C GLU A 115 7.16 2.08 22.44
N GLY A 116 5.94 2.10 23.01
CA GLY A 116 5.37 3.24 23.74
C GLY A 116 4.56 4.21 22.86
N PHE A 117 4.12 3.78 21.66
CA PHE A 117 3.15 4.53 20.87
C PHE A 117 1.73 4.28 21.37
N GLU A 118 0.87 5.27 21.19
CA GLU A 118 -0.55 5.18 21.44
C GLU A 118 -1.26 4.69 20.17
N ILE A 119 -1.81 3.48 20.22
CA ILE A 119 -2.50 2.86 19.09
C ILE A 119 -4.00 3.00 19.27
N ILE A 120 -4.67 3.70 18.35
CA ILE A 120 -6.12 3.84 18.31
C ILE A 120 -6.65 2.93 17.20
N LYS A 121 -7.50 1.96 17.58
CA LYS A 121 -8.16 1.04 16.62
C LYS A 121 -9.58 1.53 16.38
N ILE A 122 -9.86 2.03 15.18
CA ILE A 122 -11.19 2.51 14.77
C ILE A 122 -12.09 1.32 14.46
N GLY A 123 -13.22 1.26 15.10
CA GLY A 123 -14.24 0.25 14.86
C GLY A 123 -14.94 0.43 13.50
N VAL A 124 -15.77 -0.56 13.16
CA VAL A 124 -16.59 -0.54 11.93
C VAL A 124 -18.06 -0.77 12.25
N GLY A 125 -18.92 -0.19 11.42
CA GLY A 125 -20.36 -0.42 11.46
C GLY A 125 -20.75 -1.84 11.00
N LYS A 126 -22.06 -2.11 11.00
CA LYS A 126 -22.61 -3.38 10.49
C LYS A 126 -22.41 -3.58 8.98
N ASP A 127 -22.17 -2.51 8.25
CA ASP A 127 -21.83 -2.44 6.83
C ASP A 127 -20.34 -2.59 6.57
N SER A 128 -19.54 -2.82 7.62
CA SER A 128 -18.09 -2.89 7.60
C SER A 128 -17.40 -1.58 7.14
N LEU A 129 -18.09 -0.44 7.22
CA LEU A 129 -17.50 0.88 7.01
C LEU A 129 -16.88 1.40 8.31
N VAL A 130 -15.72 2.05 8.21
CA VAL A 130 -15.12 2.77 9.34
C VAL A 130 -15.97 3.98 9.72
N ASP A 131 -16.06 4.28 11.02
CA ASP A 131 -16.71 5.48 11.51
C ASP A 131 -15.77 6.69 11.35
N ILE A 132 -16.04 7.54 10.33
CA ILE A 132 -15.25 8.74 10.05
C ILE A 132 -15.27 9.72 11.22
N GLU A 133 -16.39 9.82 11.94
CA GLU A 133 -16.50 10.70 13.11
C GLU A 133 -15.67 10.15 14.29
N GLU A 134 -15.52 8.84 14.40
CA GLU A 134 -14.58 8.24 15.36
C GLU A 134 -13.13 8.56 15.01
N ILE A 135 -12.75 8.50 13.71
CA ILE A 135 -11.41 8.95 13.26
C ILE A 135 -11.22 10.42 13.63
N ARG A 136 -12.18 11.29 13.29
CA ARG A 136 -12.14 12.74 13.56
C ARG A 136 -11.94 13.04 15.05
N LYS A 137 -12.68 12.37 15.94
CA LYS A 137 -12.58 12.54 17.40
C LYS A 137 -11.23 12.12 17.97
N ASN A 138 -10.57 11.14 17.33
CA ASN A 138 -9.29 10.63 17.78
C ASN A 138 -8.08 11.35 17.17
N LEU A 139 -8.27 12.16 16.12
CA LEU A 139 -7.21 13.01 15.57
C LEU A 139 -6.78 14.06 16.59
N ASN A 140 -5.46 14.21 16.76
CA ASN A 140 -4.89 15.28 17.57
C ASN A 140 -3.47 15.64 17.07
N GLU A 141 -2.86 16.64 17.72
CA GLU A 141 -1.52 17.16 17.39
C GLU A 141 -0.39 16.13 17.55
N LYS A 142 -0.65 15.00 18.20
CA LYS A 142 0.31 13.90 18.35
C LYS A 142 0.10 12.77 17.36
N THR A 143 -0.89 12.87 16.47
CA THR A 143 -1.14 11.83 15.46
C THR A 143 -0.07 11.89 14.38
N ALA A 144 0.68 10.80 14.17
CA ALA A 144 1.71 10.68 13.15
C ALA A 144 1.15 10.14 11.83
N ILE A 145 0.29 9.13 11.92
CA ILE A 145 -0.27 8.43 10.75
C ILE A 145 -1.68 7.92 11.05
N VAL A 146 -2.51 7.94 10.03
CA VAL A 146 -3.79 7.23 9.95
C VAL A 146 -3.66 6.17 8.85
N SER A 147 -3.94 4.90 9.16
CA SER A 147 -3.90 3.80 8.19
C SER A 147 -5.26 3.15 8.12
N ILE A 148 -5.89 3.17 6.93
CA ILE A 148 -7.19 2.56 6.68
C ILE A 148 -7.09 1.72 5.41
N THR A 149 -7.37 0.40 5.53
CA THR A 149 -7.41 -0.48 4.35
C THR A 149 -8.44 0.02 3.35
N MET A 150 -8.11 -0.02 2.05
CA MET A 150 -9.03 0.50 1.01
C MET A 150 -10.20 -0.44 0.74
N ALA A 151 -9.95 -1.75 0.84
CA ALA A 151 -10.98 -2.78 0.69
C ALA A 151 -10.73 -3.92 1.67
N ASP A 152 -11.77 -4.32 2.37
CA ASP A 152 -11.70 -5.51 3.22
C ASP A 152 -11.73 -6.79 2.38
N SER A 153 -10.83 -7.71 2.68
CA SER A 153 -10.66 -8.97 1.93
C SER A 153 -11.77 -10.00 2.17
N GLU A 154 -12.53 -9.87 3.25
CA GLU A 154 -13.55 -10.83 3.66
C GLU A 154 -14.95 -10.37 3.23
N THR A 155 -15.29 -9.12 3.46
CA THR A 155 -16.61 -8.57 3.15
C THR A 155 -16.68 -7.92 1.76
N GLY A 156 -15.53 -7.52 1.19
CA GLY A 156 -15.46 -6.77 -0.06
C GLY A 156 -15.84 -5.29 0.07
N THR A 157 -16.07 -4.80 1.28
CA THR A 157 -16.45 -3.41 1.52
C THR A 157 -15.32 -2.46 1.15
N LEU A 158 -15.63 -1.47 0.30
CA LEU A 158 -14.72 -0.38 -0.05
C LEU A 158 -14.87 0.75 0.98
N GLN A 159 -13.77 1.18 1.57
CA GLN A 159 -13.75 2.28 2.52
C GLN A 159 -13.80 3.65 1.80
N PRO A 160 -14.37 4.69 2.41
CA PRO A 160 -14.52 6.02 1.81
C PRO A 160 -13.20 6.81 1.89
N ILE A 161 -12.14 6.30 1.22
CA ILE A 161 -10.76 6.80 1.32
C ILE A 161 -10.65 8.29 0.98
N ALA A 162 -11.31 8.75 -0.09
CA ALA A 162 -11.24 10.15 -0.50
C ALA A 162 -11.87 11.10 0.54
N GLU A 163 -12.96 10.68 1.18
CA GLU A 163 -13.63 11.46 2.23
C GLU A 163 -12.76 11.52 3.50
N ILE A 164 -12.18 10.39 3.91
CA ILE A 164 -11.24 10.32 5.03
C ILE A 164 -10.01 11.20 4.74
N SER A 165 -9.47 11.12 3.52
CA SER A 165 -8.34 11.95 3.09
C SER A 165 -8.66 13.44 3.21
N GLN A 166 -9.82 13.87 2.72
CA GLN A 166 -10.22 15.26 2.81
C GLN A 166 -10.35 15.71 4.27
N MET A 167 -10.96 14.90 5.12
CA MET A 167 -11.11 15.18 6.56
C MET A 167 -9.74 15.32 7.25
N ILE A 168 -8.77 14.46 6.91
CA ILE A 168 -7.40 14.55 7.46
C ILE A 168 -6.69 15.80 6.95
N LYS A 169 -6.85 16.17 5.69
CA LYS A 169 -6.30 17.42 5.13
C LYS A 169 -6.86 18.66 5.81
N ASP A 170 -8.16 18.69 6.04
CA ASP A 170 -8.82 19.78 6.75
C ASP A 170 -8.32 19.91 8.20
N PHE A 171 -8.03 18.78 8.85
CA PHE A 171 -7.43 18.77 10.19
C PHE A 171 -6.01 19.32 10.19
N ARG A 172 -5.13 18.80 9.31
CA ARG A 172 -3.70 19.17 9.30
C ARG A 172 -3.42 20.55 8.73
N LYS A 173 -4.31 21.10 7.87
CA LYS A 173 -4.13 22.40 7.21
C LYS A 173 -2.75 22.51 6.54
N ASP A 174 -1.90 23.44 7.00
CA ASP A 174 -0.57 23.69 6.47
C ASP A 174 0.53 22.80 7.09
N LYS A 175 0.17 21.89 8.02
CA LYS A 175 1.10 20.93 8.61
C LYS A 175 1.27 19.71 7.72
N SER A 176 2.41 19.04 7.81
CA SER A 176 2.65 17.79 7.07
C SER A 176 1.97 16.56 7.70
N LEU A 177 1.79 16.54 9.02
CA LEU A 177 1.24 15.40 9.78
C LEU A 177 -0.20 15.68 10.26
N PRO A 178 -1.01 14.63 10.43
CA PRO A 178 -0.72 13.20 10.20
C PRO A 178 -0.68 12.85 8.72
N TYR A 179 0.15 11.86 8.34
CA TYR A 179 0.05 11.25 7.02
C TYR A 179 -1.13 10.28 6.93
N PHE A 180 -1.68 10.12 5.73
CA PHE A 180 -2.74 9.15 5.45
C PHE A 180 -2.24 8.02 4.57
N HIS A 181 -2.22 6.81 5.12
CA HIS A 181 -1.85 5.57 4.45
C HIS A 181 -3.07 4.71 4.15
N THR A 182 -3.06 4.01 3.02
CA THR A 182 -4.04 2.98 2.70
C THR A 182 -3.37 1.72 2.15
N ASP A 183 -3.72 0.55 2.68
CA ASP A 183 -3.43 -0.72 1.99
C ASP A 183 -4.48 -0.93 0.90
N ALA A 184 -4.07 -0.72 -0.35
CA ALA A 184 -4.90 -0.88 -1.54
C ALA A 184 -4.70 -2.25 -2.24
N SER A 185 -4.02 -3.20 -1.60
CA SER A 185 -3.68 -4.50 -2.20
C SER A 185 -4.91 -5.25 -2.72
N GLN A 186 -6.04 -5.20 -2.02
CA GLN A 186 -7.29 -5.84 -2.45
C GLN A 186 -8.08 -4.98 -3.43
N ALA A 187 -8.09 -3.67 -3.25
CA ALA A 187 -8.88 -2.75 -4.06
C ALA A 187 -8.30 -2.49 -5.44
N SER A 188 -7.00 -2.69 -5.62
CA SER A 188 -6.24 -2.29 -6.82
C SER A 188 -6.73 -2.88 -8.14
N VAL A 189 -7.51 -3.96 -8.12
CA VAL A 189 -8.14 -4.58 -9.31
C VAL A 189 -9.48 -3.93 -9.63
N TYR A 190 -10.17 -3.38 -8.64
CA TYR A 190 -11.59 -3.01 -8.73
C TYR A 190 -11.86 -1.52 -8.54
N GLY A 191 -10.91 -0.79 -7.93
CA GLY A 191 -11.05 0.62 -7.57
C GLY A 191 -10.14 1.56 -8.36
N ASP A 192 -10.44 2.85 -8.29
CA ASP A 192 -9.51 3.89 -8.74
C ASP A 192 -8.40 4.02 -7.70
N ILE A 193 -7.16 3.74 -8.12
CA ILE A 193 -5.95 3.80 -7.28
C ILE A 193 -5.09 5.03 -7.59
N ASN A 194 -5.67 6.02 -8.27
CA ASN A 194 -4.97 7.27 -8.54
C ASN A 194 -4.78 8.09 -7.24
N VAL A 195 -3.55 8.21 -6.80
CA VAL A 195 -3.21 8.81 -5.51
C VAL A 195 -3.59 10.30 -5.40
N THR A 196 -3.49 11.03 -6.51
CA THR A 196 -3.88 12.45 -6.57
C THR A 196 -5.39 12.60 -6.39
N LYS A 197 -6.19 11.74 -7.04
CA LYS A 197 -7.65 11.76 -6.90
C LYS A 197 -8.10 11.32 -5.51
N LEU A 198 -7.47 10.29 -4.95
CA LEU A 198 -7.74 9.80 -3.61
C LEU A 198 -7.25 10.78 -2.53
N GLY A 199 -6.26 11.59 -2.87
CA GLY A 199 -5.67 12.58 -1.99
C GLY A 199 -4.87 12.00 -0.82
N ILE A 200 -4.42 10.76 -0.94
CA ILE A 200 -3.64 10.04 0.08
C ILE A 200 -2.16 10.41 0.01
N ASP A 201 -1.45 10.18 1.11
CA ASP A 201 -0.02 10.43 1.20
C ASP A 201 0.82 9.15 0.97
N MET A 202 0.28 7.98 1.32
CA MET A 202 0.97 6.70 1.20
C MET A 202 0.00 5.59 0.77
N MET A 203 0.52 4.64 -0.03
CA MET A 203 -0.24 3.48 -0.50
C MET A 203 0.61 2.23 -0.54
N THR A 204 0.03 1.12 -0.11
CA THR A 204 0.59 -0.22 -0.28
C THR A 204 -0.13 -0.98 -1.39
N LEU A 205 0.65 -1.67 -2.24
CA LEU A 205 0.16 -2.56 -3.28
C LEU A 205 0.87 -3.91 -3.26
N SER A 206 0.21 -4.95 -3.78
CA SER A 206 0.76 -6.30 -3.93
C SER A 206 0.56 -6.84 -5.34
N ALA A 207 1.65 -7.18 -6.02
CA ALA A 207 1.59 -7.63 -7.41
C ALA A 207 0.77 -8.92 -7.60
N HIS A 208 0.87 -9.88 -6.67
CA HIS A 208 0.18 -11.16 -6.79
C HIS A 208 -1.35 -11.09 -6.63
N LYS A 209 -1.88 -9.96 -6.18
CA LYS A 209 -3.32 -9.65 -6.18
C LYS A 209 -3.79 -9.11 -7.54
N LEU A 210 -2.86 -8.58 -8.35
CA LEU A 210 -3.05 -7.96 -9.67
C LEU A 210 -2.66 -8.89 -10.82
N HIS A 211 -2.67 -10.20 -10.63
CA HIS A 211 -2.16 -11.17 -11.60
C HIS A 211 -0.66 -10.98 -11.95
N GLY A 212 0.08 -10.30 -11.07
CA GLY A 212 1.52 -10.15 -11.13
C GLY A 212 2.26 -11.26 -10.39
N PRO A 213 3.60 -11.22 -10.36
CA PRO A 213 4.41 -12.21 -9.67
C PRO A 213 4.26 -12.13 -8.14
N LYS A 214 4.45 -13.26 -7.47
CA LYS A 214 4.67 -13.30 -6.02
C LYS A 214 6.05 -12.75 -5.70
N GLY A 215 6.23 -12.21 -4.49
CA GLY A 215 7.52 -11.66 -4.06
C GLY A 215 7.75 -10.21 -4.51
N ILE A 216 6.70 -9.50 -4.94
CA ILE A 216 6.77 -8.06 -5.26
C ILE A 216 5.60 -7.34 -4.59
N GLY A 217 5.96 -6.35 -3.78
CA GLY A 217 5.10 -5.31 -3.26
C GLY A 217 5.55 -3.93 -3.73
N LEU A 218 4.78 -2.92 -3.41
CA LEU A 218 5.08 -1.53 -3.69
C LEU A 218 4.61 -0.67 -2.52
N SER A 219 5.51 0.17 -2.02
CA SER A 219 5.21 1.24 -1.09
C SER A 219 5.32 2.57 -1.81
N LEU A 220 4.20 3.27 -1.95
CA LEU A 220 4.14 4.62 -2.51
C LEU A 220 4.17 5.61 -1.35
N ILE A 221 4.97 6.67 -1.52
CA ILE A 221 5.14 7.76 -0.56
C ILE A 221 5.01 9.08 -1.35
N HIS A 222 3.79 9.59 -1.40
CA HIS A 222 3.40 10.81 -2.12
C HIS A 222 3.32 12.00 -1.15
N ILE A 223 4.47 12.46 -0.69
CA ILE A 223 4.60 13.54 0.29
C ILE A 223 5.47 14.70 -0.19
#